data_9297357adde0c4cc915964e577799d91
#
_entry.id   9297357adde0c4cc915964e577799d91
#
_cell.length_a   1.000
_cell.length_b   1.000
_cell.length_c   1.000
_cell.angle_alpha   90.00
_cell.angle_beta   90.00
_cell.angle_gamma   90.00
#
_symmetry.space_group_name_H-M   'P 1'
#
loop_
_entity.id
_entity.type
_entity.pdbx_description
1 polymer ?
#
loop_
_entity_poly.entity_id
_entity_poly.type
_entity_poly.pdbx_seq_one_letter_code
_entity_poly.pdbx_strand_id
1 'polypeptide(L)'
;MQNKIGLALFGALCYNLTQGLAFTLVRMQANALGDFRTLGLVVGLPNFALVAGSIFWGIIADRWQNRKAVVVLCAMCSSILYIPLPWLGPFGLILIRTLQSFFLGGMVQIATLFSELDPEARATLMGKLEAALGFGWGAGAFLGGFLVISEDYGSSHPTVVFSFLLTASLGVFAVVGYMGSTERYVPREVIKLNFAEYFWPISRLFFTTFIMFLGYMFFLSISPIYLTEVAGSSFGMGIIVLLSGIVHAITAPYIGKLVDNYPREKAIRASTITVFLSLIIYSSTTNIYFVTLAFLPPIYMTYFLGARAIIADNIPYQLRARAMGLLTSFSLLGSGVGSIVVGELLVNMSFQDVFRLGSVLTFIAILVGWYPFKSKI
;
A
#
# COMPACT_ATOMS: atom_id res chain seq x y z
N MET A 1 15.11 14.96 -22.02
CA MET A 1 13.96 14.80 -21.10
C MET A 1 13.55 13.34 -20.94
N GLN A 2 13.38 12.57 -21.99
CA GLN A 2 12.97 11.15 -21.94
C GLN A 2 13.87 10.27 -21.04
N ASN A 3 15.20 10.36 -21.15
CA ASN A 3 16.11 9.57 -20.31
C ASN A 3 15.95 9.83 -18.80
N LYS A 4 15.60 11.06 -18.42
CA LYS A 4 15.41 11.42 -16.99
C LYS A 4 14.09 10.92 -16.43
N ILE A 5 13.03 10.85 -17.27
CA ILE A 5 11.77 10.20 -16.94
C ILE A 5 11.98 8.68 -16.80
N GLY A 6 12.75 8.09 -17.71
CA GLY A 6 13.12 6.67 -17.62
C GLY A 6 13.84 6.30 -16.32
N LEU A 7 14.79 7.13 -15.87
CA LEU A 7 15.49 6.95 -14.58
C LEU A 7 14.54 7.07 -13.39
N ALA A 8 13.62 8.02 -13.41
CA ALA A 8 12.62 8.15 -12.35
C ALA A 8 11.66 6.94 -12.29
N LEU A 9 11.23 6.41 -13.44
CA LEU A 9 10.41 5.19 -13.52
C LEU A 9 11.19 3.96 -13.04
N PHE A 10 12.48 3.85 -13.38
CA PHE A 10 13.35 2.81 -12.85
C PHE A 10 13.46 2.92 -11.32
N GLY A 11 13.64 4.13 -10.78
CA GLY A 11 13.61 4.37 -9.34
C GLY A 11 12.31 3.92 -8.68
N ALA A 12 11.17 4.22 -9.30
CA ALA A 12 9.84 3.81 -8.82
C ALA A 12 9.67 2.28 -8.85
N LEU A 13 10.13 1.63 -9.91
CA LEU A 13 10.13 0.17 -10.04
C LEU A 13 10.98 -0.48 -8.92
N CYS A 14 12.24 -0.06 -8.75
CA CYS A 14 13.12 -0.59 -7.72
C CYS A 14 12.58 -0.34 -6.31
N TYR A 15 12.01 0.85 -6.07
CA TYR A 15 11.37 1.17 -4.80
C TYR A 15 10.23 0.20 -4.47
N ASN A 16 9.32 -0.05 -5.41
CA ASN A 16 8.22 -0.98 -5.15
C ASN A 16 8.64 -2.45 -5.15
N LEU A 17 9.67 -2.81 -5.87
CA LEU A 17 10.32 -4.10 -5.74
C LEU A 17 10.79 -4.33 -4.29
N THR A 18 11.42 -3.31 -3.69
CA THR A 18 11.81 -3.30 -2.27
C THR A 18 10.59 -3.46 -1.35
N GLN A 19 9.49 -2.75 -1.63
CA GLN A 19 8.27 -2.84 -0.81
C GLN A 19 7.59 -4.22 -0.91
N GLY A 20 7.53 -4.80 -2.11
CA GLY A 20 7.00 -6.16 -2.32
C GLY A 20 7.84 -7.22 -1.63
N LEU A 21 9.17 -7.10 -1.72
CA LEU A 21 10.09 -7.99 -1.03
C LEU A 21 9.89 -7.90 0.49
N ALA A 22 9.88 -6.69 1.04
CA ALA A 22 9.66 -6.44 2.46
C ALA A 22 8.27 -6.90 2.94
N PHE A 23 7.26 -6.83 2.08
CA PHE A 23 5.91 -7.33 2.38
C PHE A 23 5.94 -8.80 2.80
N THR A 24 6.70 -9.63 2.10
CA THR A 24 6.86 -11.05 2.41
C THR A 24 7.84 -11.26 3.56
N LEU A 25 9.06 -10.75 3.44
CA LEU A 25 10.17 -11.04 4.36
C LEU A 25 9.86 -10.62 5.80
N VAL A 26 9.35 -9.41 5.99
CA VAL A 26 9.08 -8.86 7.33
C VAL A 26 7.97 -9.62 8.04
N ARG A 27 6.92 -10.03 7.31
CA ARG A 27 5.83 -10.80 7.91
C ARG A 27 6.25 -12.20 8.30
N MET A 28 7.04 -12.85 7.44
CA MET A 28 7.59 -14.17 7.73
C MET A 28 8.54 -14.12 8.92
N GLN A 29 9.42 -13.11 8.98
CA GLN A 29 10.30 -12.93 10.12
C GLN A 29 9.53 -12.63 11.41
N ALA A 30 8.54 -11.76 11.36
CA ALA A 30 7.71 -11.44 12.52
C ALA A 30 6.97 -12.68 13.06
N ASN A 31 6.47 -13.53 12.16
CA ASN A 31 5.82 -14.79 12.50
C ASN A 31 6.80 -15.78 13.15
N ALA A 32 8.03 -15.87 12.64
CA ALA A 32 9.03 -16.80 13.14
C ALA A 32 9.68 -16.35 14.45
N LEU A 33 9.79 -15.03 14.70
CA LEU A 33 10.42 -14.47 15.92
C LEU A 33 9.47 -14.32 17.11
N GLY A 34 8.17 -14.31 16.88
CA GLY A 34 7.21 -13.98 17.90
C GLY A 34 5.91 -14.73 17.78
N ASP A 35 4.87 -14.06 18.21
CA ASP A 35 3.49 -14.48 18.09
C ASP A 35 2.76 -13.59 17.07
N PHE A 36 1.49 -13.86 16.83
CA PHE A 36 0.66 -13.04 15.96
C PHE A 36 0.47 -11.61 16.47
N ARG A 37 0.65 -11.33 17.78
CA ARG A 37 0.66 -9.96 18.30
C ARG A 37 1.83 -9.17 17.74
N THR A 38 3.03 -9.76 17.77
CA THR A 38 4.22 -9.16 17.13
C THR A 38 3.97 -8.86 15.66
N LEU A 39 3.39 -9.82 14.92
CA LEU A 39 3.03 -9.61 13.52
C LEU A 39 2.05 -8.44 13.35
N GLY A 40 0.98 -8.40 14.15
CA GLY A 40 -0.01 -7.31 14.13
C GLY A 40 0.61 -5.94 14.38
N LEU A 41 1.53 -5.84 15.34
CA LEU A 41 2.24 -4.59 15.64
C LEU A 41 3.25 -4.20 14.56
N VAL A 42 4.01 -5.15 14.01
CA VAL A 42 4.99 -4.92 12.92
C VAL A 42 4.31 -4.44 11.63
N VAL A 43 3.06 -4.82 11.40
CA VAL A 43 2.28 -4.37 10.23
C VAL A 43 1.45 -3.13 10.56
N GLY A 44 0.88 -3.06 11.78
CA GLY A 44 -0.07 -2.02 12.16
C GLY A 44 0.57 -0.68 12.51
N LEU A 45 1.54 -0.66 13.44
CA LEU A 45 2.20 0.58 13.89
C LEU A 45 2.87 1.37 12.76
N PRO A 46 3.54 0.73 11.79
CA PRO A 46 4.08 1.41 10.62
C PRO A 46 3.06 2.26 9.85
N ASN A 47 1.78 1.86 9.78
CA ASN A 47 0.76 2.65 9.08
C ASN A 47 0.51 3.99 9.76
N PHE A 48 0.52 4.07 11.09
CA PHE A 48 0.39 5.34 11.81
C PHE A 48 1.63 6.21 11.59
N ALA A 49 2.81 5.62 11.64
CA ALA A 49 4.07 6.34 11.36
C ALA A 49 4.12 6.85 9.92
N LEU A 50 3.58 6.10 8.96
CA LEU A 50 3.46 6.52 7.56
C LEU A 50 2.57 7.76 7.41
N VAL A 51 1.44 7.82 8.13
CA VAL A 51 0.57 9.02 8.16
C VAL A 51 1.33 10.21 8.72
N ALA A 52 1.95 10.06 9.91
CA ALA A 52 2.75 11.13 10.53
C ALA A 52 3.90 11.58 9.62
N GLY A 53 4.63 10.63 9.04
CA GLY A 53 5.72 10.89 8.10
C GLY A 53 5.25 11.60 6.84
N SER A 54 4.11 11.22 6.26
CA SER A 54 3.60 11.87 5.05
C SER A 54 3.28 13.36 5.26
N ILE A 55 2.76 13.71 6.45
CA ILE A 55 2.50 15.10 6.83
C ILE A 55 3.82 15.85 7.05
N PHE A 56 4.72 15.27 7.86
CA PHE A 56 6.00 15.88 8.20
C PHE A 56 6.86 16.14 6.95
N TRP A 57 7.08 15.12 6.13
CA TRP A 57 7.90 15.21 4.93
C TRP A 57 7.25 16.06 3.84
N GLY A 58 5.91 16.14 3.80
CA GLY A 58 5.18 17.08 2.96
C GLY A 58 5.51 18.53 3.31
N ILE A 59 5.49 18.88 4.60
CA ILE A 59 5.85 20.22 5.09
C ILE A 59 7.32 20.54 4.77
N ILE A 60 8.23 19.58 4.94
CA ILE A 60 9.66 19.75 4.62
C ILE A 60 9.84 19.96 3.11
N ALA A 61 9.16 19.18 2.26
CA ALA A 61 9.23 19.32 0.81
C ALA A 61 8.77 20.72 0.34
N ASP A 62 7.72 21.25 0.95
CA ASP A 62 7.22 22.59 0.63
C ASP A 62 8.17 23.70 1.14
N ARG A 63 8.78 23.52 2.34
CA ARG A 63 9.77 24.47 2.87
C ARG A 63 11.06 24.49 2.06
N TRP A 64 11.57 23.34 1.68
CA TRP A 64 12.78 23.23 0.87
C TRP A 64 12.53 23.55 -0.60
N GLN A 65 11.28 23.62 -1.04
CA GLN A 65 10.90 23.76 -2.45
C GLN A 65 11.60 22.73 -3.35
N ASN A 66 11.86 21.53 -2.78
CA ASN A 66 12.65 20.49 -3.41
C ASN A 66 12.08 19.11 -3.00
N ARG A 67 11.13 18.61 -3.77
CA ARG A 67 10.51 17.30 -3.53
C ARG A 67 11.44 16.15 -3.83
N LYS A 68 12.28 16.31 -4.84
CA LYS A 68 13.29 15.31 -5.21
C LYS A 68 14.25 15.04 -4.04
N ALA A 69 14.73 16.09 -3.38
CA ALA A 69 15.63 15.95 -2.23
C ALA A 69 14.97 15.15 -1.10
N VAL A 70 13.68 15.40 -0.82
CA VAL A 70 12.91 14.66 0.19
C VAL A 70 12.74 13.19 -0.22
N VAL A 71 12.37 12.92 -1.49
CA VAL A 71 12.21 11.55 -2.00
C VAL A 71 13.55 10.79 -1.90
N VAL A 72 14.65 11.38 -2.33
CA VAL A 72 16.00 10.77 -2.28
C VAL A 72 16.41 10.48 -0.85
N LEU A 73 16.27 11.46 0.07
CA LEU A 73 16.60 11.30 1.48
C LEU A 73 15.75 10.18 2.12
N CYS A 74 14.45 10.19 1.91
CA CYS A 74 13.53 9.22 2.48
C CYS A 74 13.76 7.81 1.91
N ALA A 75 14.02 7.69 0.61
CA ALA A 75 14.39 6.42 -0.02
C ALA A 75 15.70 5.87 0.57
N MET A 76 16.71 6.71 0.76
CA MET A 76 17.97 6.31 1.35
C MET A 76 17.83 5.86 2.81
N CYS A 77 17.20 6.67 3.65
CA CYS A 77 16.97 6.32 5.06
C CYS A 77 16.15 5.04 5.21
N SER A 78 15.06 4.89 4.45
CA SER A 78 14.24 3.69 4.50
C SER A 78 14.98 2.44 4.01
N SER A 79 15.90 2.58 3.04
CA SER A 79 16.70 1.47 2.52
C SER A 79 17.76 1.00 3.51
N ILE A 80 18.45 1.91 4.18
CA ILE A 80 19.44 1.60 5.21
C ILE A 80 18.81 0.85 6.38
N LEU A 81 17.57 1.19 6.73
CA LEU A 81 16.85 0.56 7.83
C LEU A 81 16.46 -0.90 7.57
N TYR A 82 16.62 -1.43 6.36
CA TYR A 82 16.51 -2.88 6.12
C TYR A 82 17.71 -3.67 6.62
N ILE A 83 18.90 -3.04 6.70
CA ILE A 83 20.14 -3.73 7.06
C ILE A 83 20.07 -4.39 8.45
N PRO A 84 19.64 -3.73 9.53
CA PRO A 84 19.67 -4.32 10.86
C PRO A 84 18.56 -5.37 11.09
N LEU A 85 17.52 -5.45 10.25
CA LEU A 85 16.33 -6.28 10.52
C LEU A 85 16.63 -7.76 10.78
N PRO A 86 17.58 -8.44 10.10
CA PRO A 86 17.87 -9.84 10.34
C PRO A 86 18.30 -10.19 11.78
N TRP A 87 18.91 -9.23 12.46
CA TRP A 87 19.49 -9.44 13.80
C TRP A 87 18.62 -8.93 14.94
N LEU A 88 17.43 -8.40 14.63
CA LEU A 88 16.56 -7.81 15.62
C LEU A 88 15.56 -8.83 16.17
N GLY A 89 15.34 -8.78 17.47
CA GLY A 89 14.20 -9.45 18.12
C GLY A 89 12.89 -8.69 17.85
N PRO A 90 11.75 -9.21 18.39
CA PRO A 90 10.41 -8.69 18.12
C PRO A 90 10.28 -7.16 18.34
N PHE A 91 10.75 -6.67 19.49
CA PHE A 91 10.68 -5.23 19.80
C PHE A 91 11.51 -4.37 18.84
N GLY A 92 12.74 -4.79 18.54
CA GLY A 92 13.61 -4.09 17.58
C GLY A 92 13.01 -4.07 16.17
N LEU A 93 12.38 -5.18 15.75
CA LEU A 93 11.69 -5.29 14.47
C LEU A 93 10.52 -4.28 14.38
N ILE A 94 9.69 -4.21 15.42
CA ILE A 94 8.58 -3.24 15.51
C ILE A 94 9.12 -1.81 15.42
N LEU A 95 10.13 -1.48 16.22
CA LEU A 95 10.69 -0.13 16.29
C LEU A 95 11.29 0.32 14.95
N ILE A 96 12.15 -0.50 14.36
CA ILE A 96 12.82 -0.16 13.09
C ILE A 96 11.81 -0.10 11.94
N ARG A 97 10.83 -1.00 11.89
CA ARG A 97 9.75 -0.94 10.87
C ARG A 97 8.89 0.31 11.01
N THR A 98 8.58 0.72 12.24
CA THR A 98 7.83 1.95 12.51
C THR A 98 8.63 3.18 12.08
N LEU A 99 9.90 3.26 12.44
CA LEU A 99 10.81 4.34 12.02
C LEU A 99 10.97 4.37 10.49
N GLN A 100 11.15 3.21 9.86
CA GLN A 100 11.25 3.08 8.40
C GLN A 100 10.01 3.64 7.72
N SER A 101 8.81 3.32 8.22
CA SER A 101 7.55 3.81 7.65
C SER A 101 7.36 5.31 7.81
N PHE A 102 7.93 5.92 8.84
CA PHE A 102 7.97 7.38 8.93
C PHE A 102 8.74 8.00 7.75
N PHE A 103 9.88 7.44 7.35
CA PHE A 103 10.58 7.86 6.13
C PHE A 103 9.81 7.51 4.87
N LEU A 104 9.17 6.35 4.80
CA LEU A 104 8.33 5.98 3.66
C LEU A 104 7.19 6.98 3.43
N GLY A 105 6.74 7.71 4.46
CA GLY A 105 5.81 8.82 4.32
C GLY A 105 6.28 9.91 3.35
N GLY A 106 7.59 10.16 3.23
CA GLY A 106 8.15 11.09 2.25
C GLY A 106 8.06 10.60 0.80
N MET A 107 7.96 9.28 0.60
CA MET A 107 7.84 8.69 -0.74
C MET A 107 6.48 8.95 -1.40
N VAL A 108 5.48 9.40 -0.65
CA VAL A 108 4.20 9.88 -1.20
C VAL A 108 4.40 11.04 -2.18
N GLN A 109 5.51 11.80 -2.05
CA GLN A 109 5.88 12.89 -2.95
C GLN A 109 6.23 12.41 -4.37
N ILE A 110 6.49 11.12 -4.60
CA ILE A 110 6.79 10.57 -5.93
C ILE A 110 5.67 10.88 -6.92
N ALA A 111 4.42 10.65 -6.54
CA ALA A 111 3.27 10.93 -7.42
C ALA A 111 3.19 12.42 -7.80
N THR A 112 3.51 13.31 -6.85
CA THR A 112 3.55 14.75 -7.11
C THR A 112 4.71 15.11 -8.02
N LEU A 113 5.92 14.57 -7.75
CA LEU A 113 7.10 14.76 -8.59
C LEU A 113 6.79 14.37 -10.05
N PHE A 114 6.23 13.17 -10.28
CA PHE A 114 5.87 12.72 -11.62
C PHE A 114 4.82 13.61 -12.28
N SER A 115 3.83 14.09 -11.52
CA SER A 115 2.78 14.96 -12.06
C SER A 115 3.27 16.35 -12.49
N GLU A 116 4.44 16.77 -12.03
CA GLU A 116 5.07 18.05 -12.32
C GLU A 116 6.16 17.95 -13.41
N LEU A 117 6.65 16.75 -13.73
CA LEU A 117 7.70 16.53 -14.73
C LEU A 117 7.23 16.93 -16.15
N ASP A 118 6.01 16.58 -16.51
CA ASP A 118 5.42 16.90 -17.81
C ASP A 118 3.89 17.12 -17.65
N PRO A 119 3.46 18.38 -17.53
CA PRO A 119 2.06 18.71 -17.34
C PRO A 119 1.17 18.30 -18.52
N GLU A 120 1.70 18.27 -19.74
CA GLU A 120 0.93 17.91 -20.96
C GLU A 120 0.72 16.40 -21.07
N ALA A 121 1.73 15.59 -20.66
CA ALA A 121 1.67 14.13 -20.65
C ALA A 121 1.37 13.55 -19.28
N ARG A 122 0.82 14.34 -18.33
CA ARG A 122 0.61 13.98 -16.94
C ARG A 122 -0.12 12.64 -16.74
N ALA A 123 -1.24 12.44 -17.44
CA ALA A 123 -2.02 11.20 -17.31
C ALA A 123 -1.23 9.96 -17.76
N THR A 124 -0.51 10.08 -18.87
CA THR A 124 0.35 9.02 -19.40
C THR A 124 1.50 8.69 -18.45
N LEU A 125 2.13 9.72 -17.86
CA LEU A 125 3.21 9.51 -16.89
C LEU A 125 2.72 8.86 -15.60
N MET A 126 1.57 9.27 -15.10
CA MET A 126 0.94 8.64 -13.93
C MET A 126 0.57 7.19 -14.21
N GLY A 127 0.05 6.87 -15.41
CA GLY A 127 -0.20 5.49 -15.82
C GLY A 127 1.06 4.63 -15.87
N LYS A 128 2.18 5.16 -16.40
CA LYS A 128 3.47 4.47 -16.39
C LYS A 128 4.01 4.28 -14.97
N LEU A 129 3.83 5.28 -14.11
CA LEU A 129 4.21 5.18 -12.70
C LEU A 129 3.42 4.07 -12.00
N GLU A 130 2.10 4.06 -12.10
CA GLU A 130 1.26 3.02 -11.47
C GLU A 130 1.58 1.61 -12.00
N ALA A 131 1.89 1.47 -13.29
CA ALA A 131 2.33 0.20 -13.86
C ALA A 131 3.68 -0.26 -13.27
N ALA A 132 4.66 0.65 -13.15
CA ALA A 132 5.96 0.36 -12.54
C ALA A 132 5.82 -0.02 -11.06
N LEU A 133 4.95 0.70 -10.33
CA LEU A 133 4.66 0.44 -8.93
C LEU A 133 3.98 -0.93 -8.73
N GLY A 134 2.95 -1.24 -9.51
CA GLY A 134 2.21 -2.50 -9.42
C GLY A 134 3.06 -3.72 -9.77
N PHE A 135 3.78 -3.66 -10.90
CA PHE A 135 4.68 -4.73 -11.31
C PHE A 135 5.83 -4.92 -10.31
N GLY A 136 6.46 -3.81 -9.86
CA GLY A 136 7.53 -3.86 -8.89
C GLY A 136 7.11 -4.55 -7.59
N TRP A 137 5.91 -4.21 -7.07
CA TRP A 137 5.38 -4.83 -5.85
C TRP A 137 5.14 -6.34 -6.01
N GLY A 138 4.48 -6.75 -7.09
CA GLY A 138 4.22 -8.18 -7.36
C GLY A 138 5.51 -8.98 -7.55
N ALA A 139 6.45 -8.48 -8.34
CA ALA A 139 7.75 -9.12 -8.58
C ALA A 139 8.59 -9.18 -7.30
N GLY A 140 8.55 -8.12 -6.47
CA GLY A 140 9.23 -8.11 -5.18
C GLY A 140 8.67 -9.13 -4.20
N ALA A 141 7.35 -9.25 -4.09
CA ALA A 141 6.71 -10.24 -3.23
C ALA A 141 6.99 -11.68 -3.71
N PHE A 142 7.04 -11.92 -5.02
CA PHE A 142 7.47 -13.19 -5.61
C PHE A 142 8.91 -13.54 -5.22
N LEU A 143 9.85 -12.59 -5.40
CA LEU A 143 11.24 -12.77 -4.98
C LEU A 143 11.33 -13.07 -3.48
N GLY A 144 10.53 -12.40 -2.66
CA GLY A 144 10.44 -12.68 -1.23
C GLY A 144 10.01 -14.12 -0.96
N GLY A 145 8.98 -14.61 -1.63
CA GLY A 145 8.54 -16.00 -1.54
C GLY A 145 9.59 -17.01 -1.97
N PHE A 146 10.36 -16.68 -3.02
CA PHE A 146 11.49 -17.50 -3.48
C PHE A 146 12.64 -17.55 -2.47
N LEU A 147 12.91 -16.46 -1.77
CA LEU A 147 14.01 -16.37 -0.80
C LEU A 147 13.68 -17.01 0.56
N VAL A 148 12.40 -17.14 0.91
CA VAL A 148 11.90 -17.74 2.16
C VAL A 148 11.81 -19.27 2.07
N ILE A 149 12.69 -19.94 1.33
CA ILE A 149 12.61 -21.41 1.16
C ILE A 149 13.07 -22.19 2.41
N SER A 150 13.78 -21.57 3.37
CA SER A 150 14.31 -22.26 4.54
C SER A 150 13.33 -22.20 5.72
N GLU A 151 13.15 -23.35 6.41
CA GLU A 151 12.35 -23.48 7.63
C GLU A 151 12.88 -22.64 8.82
N ASP A 152 14.14 -22.20 8.76
CA ASP A 152 14.83 -21.42 9.80
C ASP A 152 14.74 -19.88 9.61
N TYR A 153 13.63 -19.38 9.12
CA TYR A 153 13.48 -17.95 8.74
C TYR A 153 13.46 -16.97 9.93
N GLY A 154 13.48 -17.43 11.16
CA GLY A 154 13.45 -16.57 12.35
C GLY A 154 14.80 -16.18 12.95
N SER A 155 15.88 -16.75 12.48
CA SER A 155 17.24 -16.54 13.01
C SER A 155 18.10 -15.72 12.04
N SER A 156 19.29 -15.29 12.49
CA SER A 156 20.32 -14.65 11.64
C SER A 156 20.93 -15.59 10.59
N HIS A 157 20.09 -16.47 10.02
CA HIS A 157 20.50 -17.40 8.97
C HIS A 157 21.01 -16.63 7.75
N PRO A 158 22.07 -17.09 7.07
CA PRO A 158 22.67 -16.39 5.92
C PRO A 158 21.67 -16.00 4.82
N THR A 159 20.66 -16.82 4.56
CA THR A 159 19.61 -16.52 3.56
C THR A 159 18.73 -15.33 3.99
N VAL A 160 18.40 -15.24 5.28
CA VAL A 160 17.63 -14.10 5.82
C VAL A 160 18.44 -12.81 5.71
N VAL A 161 19.71 -12.86 6.15
CA VAL A 161 20.64 -11.72 6.03
C VAL A 161 20.77 -11.29 4.57
N PHE A 162 21.03 -12.23 3.66
CA PHE A 162 21.11 -11.95 2.22
C PHE A 162 19.83 -11.28 1.69
N SER A 163 18.66 -11.79 2.08
CA SER A 163 17.36 -11.26 1.61
C SER A 163 17.16 -9.80 2.02
N PHE A 164 17.50 -9.43 3.24
CA PHE A 164 17.38 -8.03 3.70
C PHE A 164 18.47 -7.13 3.12
N LEU A 165 19.69 -7.63 2.91
CA LEU A 165 20.73 -6.89 2.20
C LEU A 165 20.36 -6.66 0.73
N LEU A 166 19.77 -7.65 0.06
CA LEU A 166 19.23 -7.49 -1.29
C LEU A 166 18.12 -6.42 -1.30
N THR A 167 17.22 -6.44 -0.30
CA THR A 167 16.16 -5.44 -0.16
C THR A 167 16.74 -4.03 0.00
N ALA A 168 17.74 -3.87 0.85
CA ALA A 168 18.44 -2.59 1.03
C ALA A 168 19.15 -2.13 -0.26
N SER A 169 19.81 -3.06 -0.98
CA SER A 169 20.50 -2.76 -2.23
C SER A 169 19.54 -2.29 -3.33
N LEU A 170 18.40 -2.94 -3.49
CA LEU A 170 17.34 -2.50 -4.40
C LEU A 170 16.82 -1.10 -4.05
N GLY A 171 16.73 -0.78 -2.76
CA GLY A 171 16.40 0.55 -2.30
C GLY A 171 17.46 1.60 -2.68
N VAL A 172 18.74 1.24 -2.67
CA VAL A 172 19.84 2.11 -3.17
C VAL A 172 19.70 2.35 -4.68
N PHE A 173 19.35 1.32 -5.47
CA PHE A 173 19.05 1.53 -6.90
C PHE A 173 17.87 2.47 -7.12
N ALA A 174 16.85 2.43 -6.25
CA ALA A 174 15.76 3.39 -6.30
C ALA A 174 16.28 4.83 -6.05
N VAL A 175 17.17 5.02 -5.07
CA VAL A 175 17.82 6.32 -4.81
C VAL A 175 18.55 6.82 -6.04
N VAL A 176 19.37 5.97 -6.68
CA VAL A 176 20.11 6.34 -7.91
C VAL A 176 19.14 6.75 -9.03
N GLY A 177 18.05 6.01 -9.22
CA GLY A 177 17.01 6.34 -10.19
C GLY A 177 16.38 7.73 -9.93
N TYR A 178 16.05 8.04 -8.67
CA TYR A 178 15.49 9.34 -8.31
C TYR A 178 16.50 10.48 -8.38
N MET A 179 17.77 10.23 -8.04
CA MET A 179 18.84 11.24 -8.21
C MET A 179 19.02 11.65 -9.67
N GLY A 180 18.85 10.71 -10.61
CA GLY A 180 18.90 10.98 -12.05
C GLY A 180 17.69 11.73 -12.61
N SER A 181 16.58 11.85 -11.87
CA SER A 181 15.38 12.58 -12.29
C SER A 181 15.59 14.10 -12.28
N THR A 182 14.75 14.83 -13.01
CA THR A 182 14.66 16.30 -12.89
C THR A 182 13.62 16.68 -11.86
N GLU A 183 13.79 17.86 -11.27
CA GLU A 183 12.75 18.51 -10.47
C GLU A 183 12.22 19.75 -11.20
N ARG A 184 10.91 19.94 -11.11
CA ARG A 184 10.25 21.18 -11.49
C ARG A 184 9.27 21.50 -10.35
N TYR A 185 9.75 22.26 -9.36
CA TYR A 185 8.87 22.72 -8.30
C TYR A 185 7.90 23.77 -8.82
N VAL A 186 6.60 23.53 -8.66
CA VAL A 186 5.54 24.49 -8.99
C VAL A 186 4.97 25.02 -7.67
N PRO A 187 5.22 26.30 -7.32
CA PRO A 187 4.62 26.91 -6.14
C PRO A 187 3.11 26.83 -6.20
N ARG A 188 2.46 26.48 -5.11
CA ARG A 188 1.00 26.50 -5.00
C ARG A 188 0.57 27.77 -4.31
N GLU A 189 -0.37 28.49 -4.92
CA GLU A 189 -1.04 29.61 -4.26
C GLU A 189 -1.86 29.08 -3.06
N VAL A 190 -1.63 29.65 -1.89
CA VAL A 190 -2.39 29.34 -0.67
C VAL A 190 -3.69 30.13 -0.70
N ILE A 191 -4.74 29.56 -1.27
CA ILE A 191 -6.08 30.15 -1.20
C ILE A 191 -6.72 29.70 0.11
N LYS A 192 -7.22 30.66 0.88
CA LYS A 192 -7.94 30.42 2.14
C LYS A 192 -9.39 30.01 1.84
N LEU A 193 -9.60 28.76 1.43
CA LEU A 193 -10.92 28.15 1.34
C LEU A 193 -11.24 27.41 2.65
N ASN A 194 -12.51 27.48 3.06
CA ASN A 194 -12.98 26.72 4.23
C ASN A 194 -13.12 25.24 3.87
N PHE A 195 -12.12 24.42 4.22
CA PHE A 195 -12.13 23.01 3.91
C PHE A 195 -13.32 22.25 4.51
N ALA A 196 -13.84 22.68 5.67
CA ALA A 196 -14.93 22.00 6.36
C ALA A 196 -16.22 21.96 5.53
N GLU A 197 -16.52 23.01 4.76
CA GLU A 197 -17.70 23.05 3.89
C GLU A 197 -17.71 21.95 2.84
N TYR A 198 -16.54 21.59 2.34
CA TYR A 198 -16.37 20.55 1.32
C TYR A 198 -16.16 19.16 1.93
N PHE A 199 -15.63 19.08 3.15
CA PHE A 199 -15.36 17.82 3.83
C PHE A 199 -16.64 17.11 4.29
N TRP A 200 -17.53 17.81 4.96
CA TRP A 200 -18.72 17.19 5.53
C TRP A 200 -19.62 16.48 4.53
N PRO A 201 -19.91 17.04 3.34
CA PRO A 201 -20.74 16.37 2.32
C PRO A 201 -20.18 15.02 1.85
N ILE A 202 -18.85 14.87 1.83
CA ILE A 202 -18.17 13.63 1.40
C ILE A 202 -17.52 12.87 2.56
N SER A 203 -17.75 13.29 3.83
CA SER A 203 -17.14 12.64 5.01
C SER A 203 -17.39 11.14 5.07
N ARG A 204 -18.57 10.70 4.63
CA ARG A 204 -18.92 9.28 4.54
C ARG A 204 -17.95 8.48 3.67
N LEU A 205 -17.36 9.07 2.61
CA LEU A 205 -16.33 8.42 1.81
C LEU A 205 -15.12 8.04 2.67
N PHE A 206 -14.67 8.95 3.54
CA PHE A 206 -13.53 8.72 4.40
C PHE A 206 -13.81 7.63 5.45
N PHE A 207 -15.00 7.65 6.06
CA PHE A 207 -15.40 6.60 7.00
C PHE A 207 -15.57 5.23 6.31
N THR A 208 -16.17 5.19 5.11
CA THR A 208 -16.24 3.96 4.30
C THR A 208 -14.83 3.43 4.01
N THR A 209 -13.89 4.32 3.65
CA THR A 209 -12.49 3.96 3.42
C THR A 209 -11.86 3.35 4.66
N PHE A 210 -12.03 3.99 5.82
CA PHE A 210 -11.49 3.49 7.08
C PHE A 210 -12.01 2.08 7.40
N ILE A 211 -13.33 1.87 7.36
CA ILE A 211 -13.96 0.57 7.71
C ILE A 211 -13.58 -0.50 6.69
N MET A 212 -13.57 -0.15 5.40
CA MET A 212 -13.19 -1.07 4.32
C MET A 212 -11.75 -1.55 4.50
N PHE A 213 -10.80 -0.64 4.73
CA PHE A 213 -9.40 -1.01 4.91
C PHE A 213 -9.13 -1.70 6.25
N LEU A 214 -9.90 -1.36 7.30
CA LEU A 214 -9.88 -2.11 8.55
C LEU A 214 -10.23 -3.57 8.30
N GLY A 215 -11.35 -3.86 7.63
CA GLY A 215 -11.79 -5.22 7.32
C GLY A 215 -10.86 -5.92 6.32
N TYR A 216 -10.31 -5.22 5.32
CA TYR A 216 -9.39 -5.78 4.34
C TYR A 216 -8.08 -6.29 4.99
N MET A 217 -7.63 -5.64 6.07
CA MET A 217 -6.44 -6.06 6.80
C MET A 217 -6.63 -7.37 7.57
N PHE A 218 -7.85 -7.83 7.78
CA PHE A 218 -8.09 -9.15 8.35
C PHE A 218 -7.51 -10.29 7.51
N PHE A 219 -7.33 -10.06 6.23
CA PHE A 219 -6.60 -10.97 5.35
C PHE A 219 -5.19 -10.44 5.02
N LEU A 220 -5.07 -9.19 4.55
CA LEU A 220 -3.84 -8.70 3.94
C LEU A 220 -2.65 -8.66 4.92
N SER A 221 -2.89 -8.42 6.21
CA SER A 221 -1.81 -8.38 7.21
C SER A 221 -1.12 -9.73 7.39
N ILE A 222 -1.84 -10.82 7.21
CA ILE A 222 -1.36 -12.21 7.41
C ILE A 222 -1.26 -13.00 6.11
N SER A 223 -1.59 -12.36 4.97
CA SER A 223 -1.69 -13.06 3.68
C SER A 223 -0.44 -13.85 3.27
N PRO A 224 0.82 -13.42 3.49
CA PRO A 224 1.97 -14.26 3.14
C PRO A 224 2.01 -15.57 3.93
N ILE A 225 1.63 -15.55 5.21
CA ILE A 225 1.61 -16.73 6.06
C ILE A 225 0.49 -17.67 5.63
N TYR A 226 -0.74 -17.16 5.53
CA TYR A 226 -1.90 -17.94 5.11
C TYR A 226 -1.75 -18.51 3.70
N LEU A 227 -1.28 -17.71 2.74
CA LEU A 227 -1.06 -18.18 1.38
C LEU A 227 0.07 -19.22 1.28
N THR A 228 1.10 -19.14 2.13
CA THR A 228 2.15 -20.16 2.22
C THR A 228 1.58 -21.48 2.71
N GLU A 229 0.72 -21.46 3.72
CA GLU A 229 0.02 -22.64 4.22
C GLU A 229 -0.88 -23.27 3.15
N VAL A 230 -1.71 -22.46 2.47
CA VAL A 230 -2.63 -22.94 1.42
C VAL A 230 -1.88 -23.44 0.18
N ALA A 231 -0.78 -22.80 -0.21
CA ALA A 231 0.02 -23.20 -1.36
C ALA A 231 1.03 -24.32 -1.06
N GLY A 232 1.19 -24.68 0.22
CA GLY A 232 2.16 -25.67 0.69
C GLY A 232 3.62 -25.21 0.60
N SER A 233 3.88 -23.97 0.18
CA SER A 233 5.23 -23.39 0.10
C SER A 233 5.19 -21.86 -0.03
N SER A 234 6.26 -21.20 0.45
CA SER A 234 6.46 -19.76 0.23
C SER A 234 6.67 -19.39 -1.24
N PHE A 235 7.24 -20.29 -2.03
CA PHE A 235 7.36 -20.14 -3.48
C PHE A 235 5.98 -20.13 -4.16
N GLY A 236 5.08 -21.06 -3.79
CA GLY A 236 3.70 -21.09 -4.28
C GLY A 236 2.93 -19.81 -3.91
N MET A 237 3.09 -19.32 -2.68
CA MET A 237 2.58 -18.01 -2.26
C MET A 237 3.11 -16.89 -3.17
N GLY A 238 4.41 -16.86 -3.43
CA GLY A 238 5.03 -15.87 -4.32
C GLY A 238 4.42 -15.87 -5.72
N ILE A 239 4.14 -17.06 -6.30
CA ILE A 239 3.46 -17.18 -7.59
C ILE A 239 2.05 -16.57 -7.55
N ILE A 240 1.26 -16.84 -6.50
CA ILE A 240 -0.09 -16.27 -6.34
C ILE A 240 -0.03 -14.74 -6.34
N VAL A 241 0.92 -14.17 -5.58
CA VAL A 241 1.07 -12.71 -5.50
C VAL A 241 1.57 -12.11 -6.81
N LEU A 242 2.49 -12.78 -7.51
CA LEU A 242 2.94 -12.35 -8.84
C LEU A 242 1.79 -12.34 -9.85
N LEU A 243 0.97 -13.40 -9.88
CA LEU A 243 -0.20 -13.48 -10.75
C LEU A 243 -1.17 -12.31 -10.47
N SER A 244 -1.41 -11.98 -9.20
CA SER A 244 -2.22 -10.81 -8.83
C SER A 244 -1.61 -9.51 -9.35
N GLY A 245 -0.28 -9.33 -9.25
CA GLY A 245 0.43 -8.18 -9.81
C GLY A 245 0.30 -8.07 -11.34
N ILE A 246 0.37 -9.19 -12.05
CA ILE A 246 0.18 -9.25 -13.52
C ILE A 246 -1.27 -8.88 -13.88
N VAL A 247 -2.25 -9.47 -13.19
CA VAL A 247 -3.68 -9.13 -13.39
C VAL A 247 -3.93 -7.66 -13.14
N HIS A 248 -3.34 -7.09 -12.07
CA HIS A 248 -3.40 -5.67 -11.78
C HIS A 248 -2.86 -4.82 -12.96
N ALA A 249 -1.67 -5.15 -13.44
CA ALA A 249 -1.03 -4.38 -14.53
C ALA A 249 -1.85 -4.44 -15.83
N ILE A 250 -2.39 -5.60 -16.20
CA ILE A 250 -3.21 -5.78 -17.40
C ILE A 250 -4.56 -5.08 -17.28
N THR A 251 -5.22 -5.16 -16.10
CA THR A 251 -6.57 -4.64 -15.92
C THR A 251 -6.62 -3.13 -15.66
N ALA A 252 -5.51 -2.52 -15.20
CA ALA A 252 -5.45 -1.12 -14.82
C ALA A 252 -6.00 -0.14 -15.87
N PRO A 253 -5.63 -0.21 -17.16
CA PRO A 253 -6.16 0.72 -18.18
C PRO A 253 -7.66 0.53 -18.41
N TYR A 254 -8.17 -0.69 -18.32
CA TYR A 254 -9.59 -1.00 -18.51
C TYR A 254 -10.44 -0.48 -17.36
N ILE A 255 -9.96 -0.67 -16.12
CA ILE A 255 -10.63 -0.17 -14.92
C ILE A 255 -10.67 1.36 -14.93
N GLY A 256 -9.58 2.03 -15.35
CA GLY A 256 -9.58 3.49 -15.52
C GLY A 256 -10.70 3.94 -16.44
N LYS A 257 -10.83 3.35 -17.64
CA LYS A 257 -11.91 3.63 -18.58
C LYS A 257 -13.31 3.36 -18.01
N LEU A 258 -13.46 2.26 -17.24
CA LEU A 258 -14.73 1.94 -16.59
C LEU A 258 -15.10 3.01 -15.54
N VAL A 259 -14.15 3.45 -14.74
CA VAL A 259 -14.36 4.52 -13.74
C VAL A 259 -14.73 5.84 -14.41
N ASP A 260 -14.20 6.13 -15.60
CA ASP A 260 -14.54 7.34 -16.36
C ASP A 260 -15.94 7.30 -16.98
N ASN A 261 -16.39 6.13 -17.43
CA ASN A 261 -17.65 5.95 -18.14
C ASN A 261 -18.86 5.62 -17.26
N TYR A 262 -18.65 5.22 -16.00
CA TYR A 262 -19.72 4.84 -15.08
C TYR A 262 -19.71 5.71 -13.81
N PRO A 263 -20.82 5.76 -13.04
CA PRO A 263 -20.85 6.44 -11.75
C PRO A 263 -19.69 5.98 -10.85
N ARG A 264 -18.92 6.93 -10.32
CA ARG A 264 -17.67 6.71 -9.54
C ARG A 264 -17.88 5.78 -8.34
N GLU A 265 -19.07 5.87 -7.74
CA GLU A 265 -19.47 5.03 -6.59
C GLU A 265 -19.51 3.55 -6.93
N LYS A 266 -19.76 3.17 -8.20
CA LYS A 266 -19.76 1.76 -8.61
C LYS A 266 -18.40 1.11 -8.42
N ALA A 267 -17.31 1.83 -8.64
CA ALA A 267 -15.96 1.32 -8.42
C ALA A 267 -15.70 1.03 -6.92
N ILE A 268 -16.12 1.95 -6.04
CA ILE A 268 -15.99 1.76 -4.59
C ILE A 268 -16.83 0.56 -4.14
N ARG A 269 -18.09 0.49 -4.57
CA ARG A 269 -19.00 -0.62 -4.22
C ARG A 269 -18.45 -1.95 -4.73
N ALA A 270 -18.05 -2.01 -6.01
CA ALA A 270 -17.48 -3.22 -6.59
C ALA A 270 -16.25 -3.70 -5.81
N SER A 271 -15.31 -2.80 -5.48
CA SER A 271 -14.13 -3.16 -4.69
C SER A 271 -14.50 -3.67 -3.29
N THR A 272 -15.41 -2.97 -2.59
CA THR A 272 -15.81 -3.37 -1.23
C THR A 272 -16.56 -4.69 -1.22
N ILE A 273 -17.45 -4.93 -2.22
CA ILE A 273 -18.13 -6.22 -2.40
C ILE A 273 -17.10 -7.32 -2.72
N THR A 274 -16.11 -7.04 -3.56
CA THR A 274 -15.07 -8.03 -3.87
C THR A 274 -14.27 -8.40 -2.62
N VAL A 275 -13.88 -7.44 -1.76
CA VAL A 275 -13.23 -7.75 -0.47
C VAL A 275 -14.12 -8.62 0.39
N PHE A 276 -15.39 -8.27 0.52
CA PHE A 276 -16.37 -9.06 1.29
C PHE A 276 -16.43 -10.50 0.78
N LEU A 277 -16.61 -10.70 -0.52
CA LEU A 277 -16.68 -12.04 -1.13
C LEU A 277 -15.36 -12.80 -0.98
N SER A 278 -14.22 -12.14 -1.14
CA SER A 278 -12.91 -12.77 -0.93
C SER A 278 -12.75 -13.26 0.51
N LEU A 279 -13.14 -12.47 1.50
CA LEU A 279 -13.09 -12.87 2.91
C LEU A 279 -14.03 -14.03 3.23
N ILE A 280 -15.21 -14.08 2.62
CA ILE A 280 -16.11 -15.24 2.71
C ILE A 280 -15.45 -16.50 2.13
N ILE A 281 -14.82 -16.38 0.96
CA ILE A 281 -14.10 -17.51 0.34
C ILE A 281 -12.98 -17.99 1.26
N TYR A 282 -12.11 -17.08 1.75
CA TYR A 282 -11.02 -17.44 2.65
C TYR A 282 -11.47 -18.06 3.97
N SER A 283 -12.66 -17.67 4.46
CA SER A 283 -13.24 -18.25 5.67
C SER A 283 -13.89 -19.62 5.46
N SER A 284 -14.19 -19.98 4.21
CA SER A 284 -15.01 -21.16 3.89
C SER A 284 -14.20 -22.30 3.27
N THR A 285 -13.02 -22.01 2.69
CA THR A 285 -12.23 -23.03 2.01
C THR A 285 -10.73 -22.70 2.03
N THR A 286 -9.92 -23.75 2.10
CA THR A 286 -8.45 -23.71 1.92
C THR A 286 -8.03 -24.22 0.53
N ASN A 287 -8.99 -24.45 -0.38
CA ASN A 287 -8.66 -24.88 -1.73
C ASN A 287 -7.91 -23.78 -2.49
N ILE A 288 -6.70 -24.10 -2.94
CA ILE A 288 -5.77 -23.17 -3.58
C ILE A 288 -6.38 -22.44 -4.78
N TYR A 289 -7.21 -23.09 -5.57
CA TYR A 289 -7.82 -22.47 -6.75
C TYR A 289 -8.81 -21.36 -6.38
N PHE A 290 -9.68 -21.60 -5.39
CA PHE A 290 -10.64 -20.60 -4.91
C PHE A 290 -9.94 -19.45 -4.18
N VAL A 291 -8.95 -19.77 -3.34
CA VAL A 291 -8.15 -18.75 -2.62
C VAL A 291 -7.39 -17.89 -3.61
N THR A 292 -6.73 -18.49 -4.60
CA THR A 292 -6.03 -17.75 -5.66
C THR A 292 -6.99 -16.86 -6.44
N LEU A 293 -8.12 -17.40 -6.91
CA LEU A 293 -9.12 -16.63 -7.66
C LEU A 293 -9.63 -15.42 -6.86
N ALA A 294 -9.86 -15.59 -5.56
CA ALA A 294 -10.29 -14.51 -4.67
C ALA A 294 -9.20 -13.44 -4.43
N PHE A 295 -7.91 -13.80 -4.62
CA PHE A 295 -6.77 -12.88 -4.44
C PHE A 295 -6.43 -12.07 -5.69
N LEU A 296 -6.80 -12.54 -6.89
CA LEU A 296 -6.43 -11.90 -8.17
C LEU A 296 -7.03 -10.50 -8.41
N PRO A 297 -8.28 -10.17 -7.98
CA PRO A 297 -8.90 -8.90 -8.32
C PRO A 297 -8.08 -7.69 -7.83
N PRO A 298 -7.91 -6.64 -8.65
CA PRO A 298 -7.14 -5.44 -8.31
C PRO A 298 -7.94 -4.48 -7.42
N ILE A 299 -8.28 -4.93 -6.22
CA ILE A 299 -9.19 -4.28 -5.27
C ILE A 299 -8.70 -2.88 -4.90
N TYR A 300 -7.44 -2.78 -4.47
CA TYR A 300 -6.84 -1.53 -4.01
C TYR A 300 -6.93 -0.42 -5.07
N MET A 301 -6.50 -0.72 -6.28
CA MET A 301 -6.51 0.22 -7.39
C MET A 301 -7.93 0.66 -7.76
N THR A 302 -8.85 -0.29 -7.90
CA THR A 302 -10.24 -0.01 -8.29
C THR A 302 -10.92 0.89 -7.26
N TYR A 303 -10.69 0.64 -5.97
CA TYR A 303 -11.21 1.48 -4.88
C TYR A 303 -10.69 2.91 -4.97
N PHE A 304 -9.36 3.07 -5.04
CA PHE A 304 -8.74 4.39 -5.05
C PHE A 304 -9.01 5.19 -6.31
N LEU A 305 -9.15 4.56 -7.47
CA LEU A 305 -9.58 5.25 -8.69
C LEU A 305 -10.97 5.87 -8.52
N GLY A 306 -11.94 5.10 -8.00
CA GLY A 306 -13.28 5.61 -7.72
C GLY A 306 -13.29 6.71 -6.66
N ALA A 307 -12.60 6.50 -5.54
CA ALA A 307 -12.56 7.45 -4.43
C ALA A 307 -11.89 8.78 -4.81
N ARG A 308 -10.77 8.72 -5.53
CA ARG A 308 -10.06 9.91 -6.04
C ARG A 308 -10.91 10.67 -7.07
N ALA A 309 -11.65 9.96 -7.93
CA ALA A 309 -12.55 10.58 -8.89
C ALA A 309 -13.71 11.31 -8.18
N ILE A 310 -14.32 10.73 -7.13
CA ILE A 310 -15.34 11.41 -6.33
C ILE A 310 -14.78 12.69 -5.68
N ILE A 311 -13.56 12.65 -5.14
CA ILE A 311 -12.90 13.84 -4.62
C ILE A 311 -12.70 14.89 -5.72
N ALA A 312 -12.25 14.48 -6.90
CA ALA A 312 -12.04 15.40 -8.03
C ALA A 312 -13.32 16.04 -8.52
N ASP A 313 -14.46 15.33 -8.47
CA ASP A 313 -15.76 15.83 -8.91
C ASP A 313 -16.42 16.75 -7.86
N ASN A 314 -16.13 16.58 -6.56
CA ASN A 314 -16.84 17.28 -5.47
C ASN A 314 -15.99 18.33 -4.73
N ILE A 315 -14.68 18.39 -4.96
CA ILE A 315 -13.77 19.29 -4.23
C ILE A 315 -13.04 20.23 -5.19
N PRO A 316 -13.02 21.56 -4.92
CA PRO A 316 -12.25 22.51 -5.68
C PRO A 316 -10.80 22.12 -5.84
N TYR A 317 -10.21 22.41 -7.00
CA TYR A 317 -8.84 22.01 -7.35
C TYR A 317 -7.81 22.32 -6.25
N GLN A 318 -7.94 23.49 -5.60
CA GLN A 318 -7.03 23.98 -4.56
C GLN A 318 -7.02 23.10 -3.30
N LEU A 319 -8.13 22.44 -2.99
CA LEU A 319 -8.32 21.59 -1.83
C LEU A 319 -8.16 20.09 -2.11
N ARG A 320 -8.11 19.69 -3.38
CA ARG A 320 -8.04 18.27 -3.80
C ARG A 320 -6.86 17.53 -3.17
N ALA A 321 -5.68 18.14 -3.15
CA ALA A 321 -4.49 17.51 -2.57
C ALA A 321 -4.68 17.19 -1.08
N ARG A 322 -5.34 18.10 -0.33
CA ARG A 322 -5.66 17.89 1.09
C ARG A 322 -6.67 16.77 1.28
N ALA A 323 -7.70 16.72 0.46
CA ALA A 323 -8.71 15.66 0.50
C ALA A 323 -8.12 14.29 0.11
N MET A 324 -7.24 14.22 -0.90
CA MET A 324 -6.51 13.01 -1.29
C MET A 324 -5.60 12.52 -0.14
N GLY A 325 -4.92 13.44 0.54
CA GLY A 325 -4.12 13.13 1.72
C GLY A 325 -4.95 12.53 2.85
N LEU A 326 -6.13 13.11 3.13
CA LEU A 326 -7.07 12.56 4.12
C LEU A 326 -7.59 11.17 3.70
N LEU A 327 -7.94 10.95 2.44
CA LEU A 327 -8.35 9.64 1.95
C LEU A 327 -7.28 8.58 2.25
N THR A 328 -6.03 8.88 1.93
CA THR A 328 -4.90 8.00 2.22
C THR A 328 -4.71 7.81 3.73
N SER A 329 -4.84 8.87 4.52
CA SER A 329 -4.73 8.78 5.99
C SER A 329 -5.80 7.87 6.59
N PHE A 330 -7.07 8.00 6.18
CA PHE A 330 -8.15 7.14 6.66
C PHE A 330 -7.94 5.67 6.26
N SER A 331 -7.42 5.40 5.05
CA SER A 331 -7.09 4.04 4.65
C SER A 331 -5.96 3.44 5.48
N LEU A 332 -4.91 4.22 5.76
CA LEU A 332 -3.77 3.79 6.59
C LEU A 332 -4.15 3.60 8.05
N LEU A 333 -4.99 4.49 8.61
CA LEU A 333 -5.49 4.35 9.97
C LEU A 333 -6.36 3.08 10.10
N GLY A 334 -7.26 2.83 9.15
CA GLY A 334 -8.03 1.58 9.10
C GLY A 334 -7.13 0.36 9.00
N SER A 335 -6.12 0.42 8.12
CA SER A 335 -5.13 -0.65 7.96
C SER A 335 -4.31 -0.89 9.24
N GLY A 336 -3.89 0.18 9.91
CA GLY A 336 -3.12 0.09 11.15
C GLY A 336 -3.92 -0.57 12.27
N VAL A 337 -5.13 -0.08 12.52
CA VAL A 337 -6.04 -0.66 13.52
C VAL A 337 -6.38 -2.12 13.17
N GLY A 338 -6.75 -2.38 11.91
CA GLY A 338 -7.11 -3.73 11.46
C GLY A 338 -5.99 -4.74 11.68
N SER A 339 -4.75 -4.38 11.35
CA SER A 339 -3.60 -5.28 11.52
C SER A 339 -3.31 -5.59 13.00
N ILE A 340 -3.40 -4.59 13.89
CA ILE A 340 -3.21 -4.80 15.34
C ILE A 340 -4.31 -5.71 15.89
N VAL A 341 -5.56 -5.45 15.52
CA VAL A 341 -6.70 -6.26 15.96
C VAL A 341 -6.55 -7.72 15.48
N VAL A 342 -6.15 -7.92 14.22
CA VAL A 342 -5.91 -9.26 13.68
C VAL A 342 -4.82 -9.99 14.46
N GLY A 343 -3.71 -9.32 14.77
CA GLY A 343 -2.64 -9.91 15.56
C GLY A 343 -3.12 -10.38 16.93
N GLU A 344 -3.98 -9.62 17.61
CA GLU A 344 -4.56 -9.99 18.91
C GLU A 344 -5.57 -11.13 18.79
N LEU A 345 -6.44 -11.11 17.77
CA LEU A 345 -7.46 -12.16 17.58
C LEU A 345 -6.83 -13.52 17.26
N LEU A 346 -5.78 -13.58 16.45
CA LEU A 346 -5.12 -14.82 16.06
C LEU A 346 -4.40 -15.55 17.21
N VAL A 347 -4.22 -14.91 18.34
CA VAL A 347 -3.73 -15.61 19.55
C VAL A 347 -4.70 -16.72 19.99
N ASN A 348 -6.01 -16.52 19.82
CA ASN A 348 -7.05 -17.41 20.31
C ASN A 348 -8.05 -17.87 19.23
N MET A 349 -7.90 -17.42 17.99
CA MET A 349 -8.85 -17.70 16.92
C MET A 349 -8.14 -18.28 15.69
N SER A 350 -8.86 -19.07 14.90
CA SER A 350 -8.37 -19.57 13.61
C SER A 350 -8.34 -18.47 12.54
N PHE A 351 -7.57 -18.66 11.45
CA PHE A 351 -7.60 -17.76 10.30
C PHE A 351 -9.02 -17.60 9.74
N GLN A 352 -9.77 -18.71 9.65
CA GLN A 352 -11.13 -18.71 9.12
C GLN A 352 -12.07 -17.83 9.95
N ASP A 353 -11.99 -17.88 11.27
CA ASP A 353 -12.82 -17.07 12.15
C ASP A 353 -12.48 -15.58 12.06
N VAL A 354 -11.18 -15.27 11.97
CA VAL A 354 -10.71 -13.90 11.74
C VAL A 354 -11.23 -13.38 10.39
N PHE A 355 -11.19 -14.17 9.31
CA PHE A 355 -11.75 -13.76 8.02
C PHE A 355 -13.25 -13.54 8.06
N ARG A 356 -14.02 -14.34 8.83
CA ARG A 356 -15.45 -14.12 9.06
C ARG A 356 -15.70 -12.76 9.71
N LEU A 357 -14.95 -12.41 10.75
CA LEU A 357 -15.06 -11.09 11.38
C LEU A 357 -14.70 -9.96 10.42
N GLY A 358 -13.65 -10.12 9.61
CA GLY A 358 -13.31 -9.19 8.55
C GLY A 358 -14.42 -9.01 7.53
N SER A 359 -15.14 -10.10 7.17
CA SER A 359 -16.28 -10.03 6.26
C SER A 359 -17.44 -9.22 6.85
N VAL A 360 -17.71 -9.32 8.14
CA VAL A 360 -18.72 -8.50 8.83
C VAL A 360 -18.36 -7.01 8.74
N LEU A 361 -17.09 -6.66 9.00
CA LEU A 361 -16.62 -5.27 8.89
C LEU A 361 -16.75 -4.72 7.47
N THR A 362 -16.36 -5.51 6.46
CA THR A 362 -16.50 -5.09 5.06
C THR A 362 -17.98 -5.03 4.63
N PHE A 363 -18.85 -5.85 5.17
CA PHE A 363 -20.30 -5.71 4.98
C PHE A 363 -20.84 -4.40 5.56
N ILE A 364 -20.37 -3.99 6.75
CA ILE A 364 -20.69 -2.65 7.31
C ILE A 364 -20.20 -1.55 6.37
N ALA A 365 -18.98 -1.69 5.81
CA ALA A 365 -18.48 -0.73 4.84
C ALA A 365 -19.35 -0.65 3.57
N ILE A 366 -19.91 -1.76 3.10
CA ILE A 366 -20.89 -1.78 1.99
C ILE A 366 -22.12 -0.97 2.37
N LEU A 367 -22.69 -1.19 3.55
CA LEU A 367 -23.88 -0.46 4.01
C LEU A 367 -23.65 1.03 4.12
N VAL A 368 -22.51 1.44 4.73
CA VAL A 368 -22.12 2.85 4.86
C VAL A 368 -21.87 3.50 3.50
N GLY A 369 -21.24 2.77 2.56
CA GLY A 369 -20.91 3.23 1.21
C GLY A 369 -22.05 3.08 0.17
N TRP A 370 -23.21 2.55 0.56
CA TRP A 370 -24.27 2.25 -0.41
C TRP A 370 -24.91 3.48 -1.04
N TYR A 371 -25.08 4.54 -0.26
CA TYR A 371 -25.66 5.80 -0.77
C TYR A 371 -24.64 6.61 -1.58
N PRO A 372 -25.09 7.40 -2.58
CA PRO A 372 -24.21 8.26 -3.36
C PRO A 372 -23.43 9.23 -2.47
N PHE A 373 -22.15 9.45 -2.81
CA PHE A 373 -21.31 10.47 -2.17
C PHE A 373 -21.52 11.81 -2.89
N LYS A 374 -22.72 12.37 -2.79
CA LYS A 374 -23.06 13.64 -3.44
C LYS A 374 -22.77 14.83 -2.53
N SER A 375 -22.04 15.79 -3.05
CA SER A 375 -22.10 17.17 -2.58
C SER A 375 -23.46 17.77 -2.97
N LYS A 376 -24.05 18.56 -2.08
CA LYS A 376 -25.25 19.36 -2.36
C LYS A 376 -24.90 20.71 -3.04
N ILE A 377 -23.73 20.79 -3.68
CA ILE A 377 -23.28 21.99 -4.41
C ILE A 377 -23.68 21.87 -5.86
#